data_7b7622562d6bb17f64780bb46831160a
#
_entry.id   7b7622562d6bb17f64780bb46831160a
#
_cell.length_a   1.000
_cell.length_b   1.000
_cell.length_c   1.000
_cell.angle_alpha   90.00
_cell.angle_beta   90.00
_cell.angle_gamma   90.00
#
_symmetry.space_group_name_H-M   'P 1'
#
loop_
_entity.id
_entity.type
_entity.pdbx_description
1 polymer ?
#
loop_
_entity_poly.entity_id
_entity_poly.type
_entity_poly.pdbx_seq_one_letter_code
_entity_poly.pdbx_strand_id
1 'polypeptide(L)'
;RYEMKTPKTLKVHLLLYLFCLSVSAQTTDSIVQKLSQYAYLIDNFSKYIPQEKVYMQFDNTSYYQGDNIWFKCFLVTSDLHPATDLSKTLYVELLNPGGEVIDKRTLKIENGQCHGDFTLGQLPFYSGFYEIRAYTKYMLNFGGDIIFSRLLPFFDKPKAEGDFTEKEMRKYATGNYPLERPKPTKGKKVNLKFFPEGGNLVRGIESE
;
A
#
# COMPACT_ATOMS: atom_id res chain seq x y z
N ARG A 1 60.58 -47.30 -16.91
CA ARG A 1 59.86 -46.09 -16.39
C ARG A 1 59.33 -45.33 -17.59
N TYR A 2 58.04 -45.48 -17.91
CA TYR A 2 57.43 -44.79 -19.04
C TYR A 2 56.99 -43.42 -18.54
N GLU A 3 57.63 -42.36 -19.00
CA GLU A 3 57.09 -40.97 -18.84
C GLU A 3 56.01 -40.74 -19.90
N MET A 4 54.78 -40.72 -19.49
CA MET A 4 53.64 -40.26 -20.31
C MET A 4 53.72 -38.75 -20.49
N LYS A 5 54.20 -38.28 -21.64
CA LYS A 5 54.16 -36.89 -22.03
C LYS A 5 52.70 -36.51 -22.38
N THR A 6 52.06 -35.77 -21.53
CA THR A 6 50.71 -35.22 -21.83
C THR A 6 50.74 -34.35 -23.08
N PRO A 7 49.84 -34.53 -24.05
CA PRO A 7 49.83 -33.76 -25.28
C PRO A 7 49.64 -32.26 -25.00
N LYS A 8 50.37 -31.42 -25.69
CA LYS A 8 50.31 -29.94 -25.52
C LYS A 8 48.91 -29.38 -25.63
N THR A 9 48.06 -29.98 -26.48
CA THR A 9 46.64 -29.65 -26.66
C THR A 9 45.83 -29.86 -25.40
N LEU A 10 46.04 -30.91 -24.62
CA LEU A 10 45.33 -31.18 -23.38
C LEU A 10 45.66 -30.15 -22.32
N LYS A 11 46.91 -29.67 -22.25
CA LYS A 11 47.30 -28.59 -21.31
C LYS A 11 46.64 -27.27 -21.66
N VAL A 12 46.49 -26.94 -22.94
CA VAL A 12 45.83 -25.71 -23.39
C VAL A 12 44.35 -25.76 -23.07
N HIS A 13 43.64 -26.87 -23.28
CA HIS A 13 42.23 -27.00 -22.94
C HIS A 13 41.98 -26.95 -21.43
N LEU A 14 42.83 -27.56 -20.62
CA LEU A 14 42.75 -27.48 -19.17
C LEU A 14 42.97 -26.05 -18.66
N LEU A 15 43.87 -25.30 -19.25
CA LEU A 15 44.13 -23.90 -18.91
C LEU A 15 42.96 -23.00 -19.30
N LEU A 16 42.31 -23.21 -20.47
CA LEU A 16 41.12 -22.52 -20.91
C LEU A 16 39.94 -22.81 -19.99
N TYR A 17 39.75 -24.05 -19.57
CA TYR A 17 38.68 -24.45 -18.65
C TYR A 17 38.83 -23.80 -17.26
N LEU A 18 40.05 -23.79 -16.73
CA LEU A 18 40.36 -23.08 -15.47
C LEU A 18 40.14 -21.56 -15.57
N PHE A 19 40.43 -20.96 -16.72
CA PHE A 19 40.17 -19.54 -16.95
C PHE A 19 38.67 -19.23 -17.02
N CYS A 20 37.87 -20.07 -17.68
CA CYS A 20 36.41 -19.91 -17.69
C CYS A 20 35.79 -20.02 -16.28
N LEU A 21 36.29 -20.94 -15.44
CA LEU A 21 35.82 -21.08 -14.05
C LEU A 21 36.14 -19.84 -13.21
N SER A 22 37.32 -19.24 -13.39
CA SER A 22 37.71 -18.04 -12.64
C SER A 22 36.87 -16.80 -13.01
N VAL A 23 36.50 -16.65 -14.28
CA VAL A 23 35.66 -15.53 -14.73
C VAL A 23 34.23 -15.65 -14.16
N SER A 24 33.67 -16.85 -14.08
CA SER A 24 32.32 -17.05 -13.51
C SER A 24 32.26 -16.74 -12.00
N ALA A 25 33.30 -17.06 -11.25
CA ALA A 25 33.39 -16.75 -9.82
C ALA A 25 33.48 -15.25 -9.55
N GLN A 26 34.21 -14.50 -10.36
CA GLN A 26 34.36 -13.04 -10.16
C GLN A 26 33.07 -12.24 -10.37
N THR A 27 32.22 -12.67 -11.29
CA THR A 27 30.94 -11.97 -11.54
C THR A 27 29.94 -12.14 -10.39
N THR A 28 29.90 -13.34 -9.80
CA THR A 28 29.01 -13.63 -8.66
C THR A 28 29.41 -12.82 -7.42
N ASP A 29 30.70 -12.76 -7.11
CA ASP A 29 31.20 -11.99 -5.97
C ASP A 29 30.93 -10.49 -6.11
N SER A 30 31.05 -9.93 -7.32
CA SER A 30 30.76 -8.52 -7.60
C SER A 30 29.28 -8.17 -7.36
N ILE A 31 28.34 -9.05 -7.74
CA ILE A 31 26.91 -8.86 -7.52
C ILE A 31 26.58 -8.92 -6.02
N VAL A 32 27.09 -9.92 -5.34
CA VAL A 32 26.89 -10.10 -3.89
C VAL A 32 27.43 -8.89 -3.12
N GLN A 33 28.60 -8.38 -3.50
CA GLN A 33 29.20 -7.21 -2.86
C GLN A 33 28.34 -5.94 -3.08
N LYS A 34 27.81 -5.72 -4.29
CA LYS A 34 26.89 -4.60 -4.56
C LYS A 34 25.59 -4.72 -3.75
N LEU A 35 24.99 -5.92 -3.69
CA LEU A 35 23.79 -6.16 -2.89
C LEU A 35 24.04 -5.88 -1.41
N SER A 36 25.17 -6.34 -0.87
CA SER A 36 25.57 -6.08 0.52
C SER A 36 25.74 -4.58 0.78
N GLN A 37 26.30 -3.84 -0.16
CA GLN A 37 26.44 -2.39 -0.06
C GLN A 37 25.08 -1.69 -0.07
N TYR A 38 24.14 -2.08 -0.94
CA TYR A 38 22.79 -1.53 -0.93
C TYR A 38 22.04 -1.86 0.34
N ALA A 39 22.13 -3.09 0.84
CA ALA A 39 21.53 -3.49 2.11
C ALA A 39 22.05 -2.64 3.27
N TYR A 40 23.37 -2.41 3.33
CA TYR A 40 23.99 -1.54 4.33
C TYR A 40 23.50 -0.08 4.23
N LEU A 41 23.37 0.45 3.01
CA LEU A 41 22.86 1.82 2.80
C LEU A 41 21.39 1.95 3.25
N ILE A 42 20.54 0.95 2.96
CA ILE A 42 19.14 0.92 3.38
C ILE A 42 19.04 0.85 4.91
N ASP A 43 19.83 -0.02 5.54
CA ASP A 43 19.84 -0.16 7.00
C ASP A 43 20.27 1.14 7.69
N ASN A 44 21.34 1.77 7.21
CA ASN A 44 21.76 3.07 7.71
C ASN A 44 20.72 4.16 7.49
N PHE A 45 20.08 4.19 6.29
CA PHE A 45 19.02 5.15 6.01
C PHE A 45 17.88 4.99 7.02
N SER A 46 17.38 3.78 7.20
CA SER A 46 16.29 3.49 8.16
C SER A 46 16.64 3.87 9.60
N LYS A 47 17.90 3.71 9.97
CA LYS A 47 18.40 4.04 11.31
C LYS A 47 18.51 5.54 11.58
N TYR A 48 18.97 6.32 10.59
CA TYR A 48 19.18 7.76 10.75
C TYR A 48 17.98 8.61 10.34
N ILE A 49 17.13 8.09 9.44
CA ILE A 49 15.93 8.73 8.94
C ILE A 49 14.76 7.74 9.05
N PRO A 50 14.33 7.41 10.28
CA PRO A 50 13.24 6.46 10.49
C PRO A 50 11.96 7.01 9.88
N GLN A 51 11.33 6.25 8.99
CA GLN A 51 10.04 6.61 8.41
C GLN A 51 8.92 6.08 9.31
N GLU A 52 7.89 6.90 9.51
CA GLU A 52 6.67 6.51 10.20
C GLU A 52 5.65 5.93 9.23
N LYS A 53 4.87 4.97 9.71
CA LYS A 53 3.66 4.47 9.06
C LYS A 53 2.50 4.49 10.02
N VAL A 54 1.34 4.84 9.51
CA VAL A 54 0.07 4.78 10.24
C VAL A 54 -0.72 3.57 9.78
N TYR A 55 -1.25 2.84 10.73
CA TYR A 55 -2.28 1.84 10.52
C TYR A 55 -3.53 2.24 11.29
N MET A 56 -4.71 2.11 10.68
CA MET A 56 -5.98 2.41 11.33
C MET A 56 -6.89 1.18 11.34
N GLN A 57 -7.49 0.95 12.50
CA GLN A 57 -8.54 -0.03 12.70
C GLN A 57 -9.84 0.70 12.94
N PHE A 58 -10.89 0.29 12.24
CA PHE A 58 -12.24 0.83 12.34
C PHE A 58 -13.16 -0.19 12.98
N ASP A 59 -14.21 0.29 13.64
CA ASP A 59 -15.24 -0.53 14.25
C ASP A 59 -16.16 -1.19 13.21
N ASN A 60 -16.28 -0.59 12.02
CA ASN A 60 -17.10 -1.13 10.94
C ASN A 60 -16.44 -0.95 9.57
N THR A 61 -16.99 -1.59 8.56
CA THR A 61 -16.57 -1.49 7.14
C THR A 61 -17.47 -0.63 6.29
N SER A 62 -18.63 -0.21 6.82
CA SER A 62 -19.61 0.67 6.20
C SER A 62 -20.35 1.45 7.26
N TYR A 63 -20.83 2.63 6.92
CA TYR A 63 -21.50 3.54 7.85
C TYR A 63 -22.76 4.14 7.26
N TYR A 64 -23.71 4.46 8.13
CA TYR A 64 -25.01 5.02 7.79
C TYR A 64 -25.18 6.39 8.44
N GLN A 65 -26.15 7.16 7.95
CA GLN A 65 -26.51 8.42 8.56
C GLN A 65 -26.85 8.23 10.05
N GLY A 66 -26.22 9.02 10.90
CA GLY A 66 -26.37 8.93 12.35
C GLY A 66 -25.37 8.02 13.05
N ASP A 67 -24.57 7.25 12.30
CA ASP A 67 -23.50 6.44 12.90
C ASP A 67 -22.32 7.32 13.36
N ASN A 68 -21.57 6.77 14.31
CA ASN A 68 -20.24 7.25 14.65
C ASN A 68 -19.19 6.28 14.07
N ILE A 69 -18.17 6.84 13.45
CA ILE A 69 -17.00 6.09 12.99
C ILE A 69 -15.99 6.08 14.12
N TRP A 70 -15.85 4.97 14.82
CA TRP A 70 -14.81 4.80 15.83
C TRP A 70 -13.57 4.23 15.19
N PHE A 71 -12.42 4.81 15.52
CA PHE A 71 -11.17 4.30 14.99
C PHE A 71 -10.04 4.35 16.04
N LYS A 72 -9.13 3.40 15.89
CA LYS A 72 -7.86 3.34 16.60
C LYS A 72 -6.72 3.38 15.61
N CYS A 73 -5.72 4.20 15.92
CA CYS A 73 -4.54 4.40 15.09
C CYS A 73 -3.32 3.82 15.79
N PHE A 74 -2.43 3.25 14.99
CA PHE A 74 -1.15 2.73 15.41
C PHE A 74 -0.07 3.38 14.55
N LEU A 75 0.92 3.97 15.21
CA LEU A 75 2.11 4.51 14.56
C LEU A 75 3.27 3.57 14.81
N VAL A 76 3.93 3.21 13.73
CA VAL A 76 5.08 2.31 13.74
C VAL A 76 6.18 2.87 12.85
N THR A 77 7.42 2.47 13.08
CA THR A 77 8.49 2.72 12.11
C THR A 77 8.36 1.75 10.94
N SER A 78 8.82 2.15 9.76
CA SER A 78 8.60 1.38 8.53
C SER A 78 9.51 0.16 8.38
N ASP A 79 10.55 0.04 9.17
CA ASP A 79 11.53 -1.04 9.12
C ASP A 79 11.00 -2.33 9.79
N LEU A 80 11.09 -2.43 11.11
CA LEU A 80 10.64 -3.60 11.88
C LEU A 80 9.25 -3.43 12.50
N HIS A 81 8.57 -2.32 12.22
CA HIS A 81 7.24 -1.96 12.70
C HIS A 81 7.08 -1.85 14.23
N PRO A 82 8.12 -1.49 15.01
CA PRO A 82 7.91 -1.17 16.40
C PRO A 82 7.07 0.10 16.54
N ALA A 83 6.29 0.18 17.62
CA ALA A 83 5.55 1.37 17.98
C ALA A 83 6.50 2.57 18.11
N THR A 84 6.11 3.73 17.60
CA THR A 84 6.94 4.93 17.62
C THR A 84 6.20 6.14 18.15
N ASP A 85 6.91 6.97 18.89
CA ASP A 85 6.49 8.28 19.38
C ASP A 85 7.32 9.42 18.77
N LEU A 86 7.93 9.19 17.61
CA LEU A 86 8.73 10.19 16.91
C LEU A 86 7.89 11.45 16.65
N SER A 87 6.70 11.28 16.08
CA SER A 87 5.69 12.34 16.02
C SER A 87 4.75 12.26 17.22
N LYS A 88 4.34 13.41 17.74
CA LYS A 88 3.41 13.50 18.88
C LYS A 88 1.98 13.81 18.48
N THR A 89 1.74 14.10 17.21
CA THR A 89 0.44 14.52 16.70
C THR A 89 0.11 13.80 15.41
N LEU A 90 -1.06 13.16 15.39
CA LEU A 90 -1.67 12.58 14.20
C LEU A 90 -2.81 13.46 13.70
N TYR A 91 -2.84 13.72 12.42
CA TYR A 91 -3.94 14.36 11.71
C TYR A 91 -4.76 13.29 11.01
N VAL A 92 -6.06 13.29 11.26
CA VAL A 92 -7.01 12.39 10.59
C VAL A 92 -8.05 13.24 9.90
N GLU A 93 -8.24 13.04 8.61
CA GLU A 93 -9.16 13.80 7.77
C GLU A 93 -10.21 12.88 7.17
N LEU A 94 -11.45 13.32 7.20
CA LEU A 94 -12.56 12.71 6.50
C LEU A 94 -12.86 13.53 5.24
N LEU A 95 -12.76 12.90 4.08
CA LEU A 95 -13.00 13.54 2.79
C LEU A 95 -14.28 13.00 2.16
N ASN A 96 -15.02 13.93 1.56
CA ASN A 96 -16.14 13.55 0.74
C ASN A 96 -15.69 12.91 -0.57
N PRO A 97 -16.59 12.30 -1.32
CA PRO A 97 -16.26 11.70 -2.62
C PRO A 97 -15.76 12.69 -3.68
N GLY A 98 -15.93 13.98 -3.49
CA GLY A 98 -15.33 15.05 -4.33
C GLY A 98 -13.88 15.36 -3.96
N GLY A 99 -13.34 14.75 -2.89
CA GLY A 99 -11.99 15.01 -2.39
C GLY A 99 -11.86 16.22 -1.46
N GLU A 100 -12.97 16.77 -1.01
CA GLU A 100 -12.97 17.89 -0.07
C GLU A 100 -12.95 17.37 1.37
N VAL A 101 -12.13 17.98 2.22
CA VAL A 101 -12.07 17.65 3.65
C VAL A 101 -13.33 18.22 4.32
N ILE A 102 -14.18 17.34 4.84
CA ILE A 102 -15.43 17.70 5.51
C ILE A 102 -15.31 17.68 7.02
N ASP A 103 -14.39 16.90 7.58
CA ASP A 103 -14.11 16.90 9.01
C ASP A 103 -12.65 16.52 9.27
N LYS A 104 -12.12 16.94 10.42
CA LYS A 104 -10.73 16.72 10.80
C LYS A 104 -10.57 16.48 12.29
N ARG A 105 -9.68 15.56 12.64
CA ARG A 105 -9.24 15.32 14.02
C ARG A 105 -7.75 15.56 14.14
N THR A 106 -7.35 16.14 15.26
CA THR A 106 -5.94 16.30 15.65
C THR A 106 -5.77 15.53 16.95
N LEU A 107 -5.03 14.42 16.90
CA LEU A 107 -4.93 13.46 17.97
C LEU A 107 -3.53 13.44 18.57
N LYS A 108 -3.45 13.34 19.90
CA LYS A 108 -2.20 13.12 20.61
C LYS A 108 -1.81 11.65 20.49
N ILE A 109 -0.55 11.40 20.12
CA ILE A 109 0.02 10.06 20.06
C ILE A 109 0.66 9.75 21.42
N GLU A 110 0.32 8.59 21.98
CA GLU A 110 0.89 8.07 23.20
C GLU A 110 1.26 6.60 23.02
N ASN A 111 2.53 6.26 23.24
CA ASN A 111 3.06 4.90 23.04
C ASN A 111 2.75 4.34 21.63
N GLY A 112 2.88 5.17 20.60
CA GLY A 112 2.57 4.80 19.22
C GLY A 112 1.10 4.56 18.93
N GLN A 113 0.18 5.03 19.77
CA GLN A 113 -1.26 4.82 19.62
C GLN A 113 -2.05 6.11 19.83
N CYS A 114 -3.19 6.20 19.17
CA CYS A 114 -4.23 7.16 19.46
C CYS A 114 -5.60 6.63 18.98
N HIS A 115 -6.67 7.28 19.36
CA HIS A 115 -8.02 6.92 18.96
C HIS A 115 -8.86 8.18 18.78
N GLY A 116 -9.95 8.05 18.05
CA GLY A 116 -10.90 9.13 17.81
C GLY A 116 -12.16 8.63 17.16
N ASP A 117 -13.00 9.58 16.81
CA ASP A 117 -14.27 9.32 16.16
C ASP A 117 -14.67 10.44 15.20
N PHE A 118 -15.54 10.13 14.25
CA PHE A 118 -16.31 11.08 13.45
C PHE A 118 -17.78 10.80 13.60
N THR A 119 -18.58 11.84 13.88
CA THR A 119 -20.04 11.74 14.00
C THR A 119 -20.68 12.13 12.68
N LEU A 120 -21.39 11.21 12.05
CA LEU A 120 -22.01 11.43 10.73
C LEU A 120 -23.39 12.10 10.78
N GLY A 121 -23.94 12.33 11.97
CA GLY A 121 -25.31 12.87 12.14
C GLY A 121 -25.48 14.35 11.88
N GLN A 122 -24.40 15.13 11.83
CA GLN A 122 -24.46 16.59 11.77
C GLN A 122 -24.06 17.19 10.41
N LEU A 123 -23.46 16.38 9.54
CA LEU A 123 -22.99 16.85 8.22
C LEU A 123 -23.96 16.39 7.15
N PRO A 124 -24.36 17.27 6.22
CA PRO A 124 -25.03 16.83 5.01
C PRO A 124 -24.05 16.01 4.18
N PHE A 125 -24.31 14.73 4.02
CA PHE A 125 -23.52 13.88 3.13
C PHE A 125 -24.44 13.05 2.23
N TYR A 126 -23.89 12.65 1.10
CA TYR A 126 -24.55 11.80 0.13
C TYR A 126 -23.98 10.39 0.22
N SER A 127 -24.76 9.40 -0.15
CA SER A 127 -24.24 8.04 -0.28
C SER A 127 -23.06 8.00 -1.25
N GLY A 128 -21.98 7.34 -0.87
CA GLY A 128 -20.77 7.25 -1.71
C GLY A 128 -19.58 6.67 -0.95
N PHE A 129 -18.43 6.69 -1.61
CA PHE A 129 -17.16 6.30 -1.00
C PHE A 129 -16.45 7.52 -0.45
N TYR A 130 -16.34 7.57 0.86
CA TYR A 130 -15.60 8.60 1.59
C TYR A 130 -14.20 8.11 1.88
N GLU A 131 -13.24 9.01 1.84
CA GLU A 131 -11.85 8.70 2.12
C GLU A 131 -11.50 9.16 3.54
N ILE A 132 -10.87 8.27 4.31
CA ILE A 132 -10.23 8.65 5.57
C ILE A 132 -8.73 8.61 5.35
N ARG A 133 -8.08 9.77 5.58
CA ARG A 133 -6.63 9.92 5.54
C ARG A 133 -6.08 10.13 6.93
N ALA A 134 -4.92 9.55 7.19
CA ALA A 134 -4.21 9.80 8.44
C ALA A 134 -2.70 9.98 8.18
N TYR A 135 -2.12 11.02 8.76
CA TYR A 135 -0.72 11.36 8.57
C TYR A 135 -0.16 12.17 9.74
N THR A 136 1.14 12.10 9.90
CA THR A 136 1.90 13.06 10.71
C THR A 136 2.55 14.11 9.79
N LYS A 137 2.90 15.27 10.31
CA LYS A 137 3.63 16.26 9.49
C LYS A 137 4.99 15.74 9.03
N TYR A 138 5.59 14.84 9.80
CA TYR A 138 6.85 14.21 9.45
C TYR A 138 6.72 13.31 8.21
N MET A 139 5.61 12.56 8.11
CA MET A 139 5.34 11.70 6.95
C MET A 139 5.27 12.48 5.64
N LEU A 140 4.81 13.74 5.67
CA LEU A 140 4.69 14.57 4.45
C LEU A 140 6.03 14.83 3.77
N ASN A 141 7.17 14.68 4.47
CA ASN A 141 8.50 14.82 3.87
C ASN A 141 8.86 13.69 2.90
N PHE A 142 8.13 12.56 2.92
CA PHE A 142 8.45 11.36 2.13
C PHE A 142 7.49 11.13 0.95
N GLY A 143 6.58 12.07 0.71
CA GLY A 143 5.60 11.98 -0.39
C GLY A 143 4.21 11.52 0.04
N GLY A 144 3.26 11.57 -0.90
CA GLY A 144 1.86 11.25 -0.63
C GLY A 144 1.56 9.76 -0.45
N ASP A 145 2.40 8.89 -1.00
CA ASP A 145 2.16 7.44 -1.03
C ASP A 145 2.30 6.76 0.35
N ILE A 146 2.93 7.44 1.32
CA ILE A 146 3.06 6.92 2.68
C ILE A 146 1.91 7.32 3.61
N ILE A 147 1.04 8.23 3.17
CA ILE A 147 -0.14 8.63 3.93
C ILE A 147 -1.11 7.46 3.98
N PHE A 148 -1.62 7.15 5.17
CA PHE A 148 -2.69 6.18 5.28
C PHE A 148 -3.93 6.73 4.57
N SER A 149 -4.52 5.92 3.68
CA SER A 149 -5.77 6.22 3.00
C SER A 149 -6.65 4.98 2.95
N ARG A 150 -7.93 5.15 3.25
CA ARG A 150 -8.93 4.10 3.13
C ARG A 150 -10.26 4.67 2.66
N LEU A 151 -10.83 4.04 1.65
CA LEU A 151 -12.19 4.33 1.18
C LEU A 151 -13.20 3.46 1.95
N LEU A 152 -14.24 4.10 2.46
CA LEU A 152 -15.34 3.45 3.18
C LEU A 152 -16.68 3.85 2.55
N PRO A 153 -17.62 2.91 2.34
CA PRO A 153 -18.94 3.23 1.85
C PRO A 153 -19.81 3.86 2.95
N PHE A 154 -20.38 5.01 2.64
CA PHE A 154 -21.32 5.72 3.51
C PHE A 154 -22.67 5.81 2.84
N PHE A 155 -23.74 5.71 3.63
CA PHE A 155 -25.11 5.71 3.19
C PHE A 155 -25.88 6.87 3.84
N ASP A 156 -26.56 7.65 3.03
CA ASP A 156 -27.32 8.87 3.41
C ASP A 156 -28.67 8.57 4.07
N LYS A 157 -28.86 7.36 4.54
CA LYS A 157 -30.05 6.92 5.27
C LYS A 157 -29.66 6.21 6.56
N PRO A 158 -30.52 6.19 7.57
CA PRO A 158 -30.33 5.33 8.72
C PRO A 158 -30.29 3.86 8.32
N LYS A 159 -29.54 3.07 9.07
CA LYS A 159 -29.48 1.62 8.90
C LYS A 159 -30.86 1.01 9.16
N ALA A 160 -31.31 0.14 8.26
CA ALA A 160 -32.54 -0.63 8.39
C ALA A 160 -32.26 -2.13 8.31
N GLU A 161 -33.23 -2.95 8.71
CA GLU A 161 -33.13 -4.40 8.57
C GLU A 161 -32.99 -4.78 7.09
N GLY A 162 -32.04 -5.63 6.76
CA GLY A 162 -31.74 -6.05 5.40
C GLY A 162 -30.79 -5.16 4.59
N ASP A 163 -30.30 -4.04 5.14
CA ASP A 163 -29.38 -3.13 4.45
C ASP A 163 -27.96 -3.68 4.22
N PHE A 164 -27.69 -4.89 4.60
CA PHE A 164 -26.35 -5.52 4.47
C PHE A 164 -26.16 -6.34 3.22
N THR A 165 -27.13 -6.41 2.31
CA THR A 165 -26.94 -7.15 1.08
C THR A 165 -26.02 -6.39 0.15
N GLU A 166 -25.11 -7.08 -0.52
CA GLU A 166 -24.17 -6.48 -1.49
C GLU A 166 -24.91 -5.66 -2.57
N LYS A 167 -26.10 -6.10 -2.97
CA LYS A 167 -26.95 -5.40 -3.92
C LYS A 167 -27.42 -4.06 -3.39
N GLU A 168 -27.85 -3.98 -2.14
CA GLU A 168 -28.28 -2.75 -1.48
C GLU A 168 -27.08 -1.81 -1.29
N MET A 169 -25.96 -2.32 -0.83
CA MET A 169 -24.73 -1.55 -0.68
C MET A 169 -24.30 -0.90 -1.99
N ARG A 170 -24.30 -1.64 -3.10
CA ARG A 170 -23.99 -1.09 -4.42
C ARG A 170 -24.97 -0.01 -4.86
N LYS A 171 -26.27 -0.20 -4.62
CA LYS A 171 -27.29 0.76 -4.99
C LYS A 171 -27.09 2.10 -4.28
N TYR A 172 -26.84 2.10 -2.98
CA TYR A 172 -26.67 3.33 -2.20
C TYR A 172 -25.30 3.96 -2.36
N ALA A 173 -24.24 3.18 -2.38
CA ALA A 173 -22.88 3.68 -2.57
C ALA A 173 -22.65 4.33 -3.95
N THR A 174 -23.42 3.93 -4.96
CA THR A 174 -23.27 4.45 -6.34
C THR A 174 -24.43 5.36 -6.76
N GLY A 175 -25.54 5.38 -6.00
CA GLY A 175 -26.81 5.96 -6.46
C GLY A 175 -26.86 7.48 -6.51
N ASN A 176 -26.23 8.16 -5.58
CA ASN A 176 -26.37 9.61 -5.40
C ASN A 176 -25.09 10.40 -5.74
N TYR A 177 -24.15 9.78 -6.43
CA TYR A 177 -22.94 10.48 -6.82
C TYR A 177 -23.23 11.41 -8.01
N PRO A 178 -22.93 12.71 -7.92
CA PRO A 178 -23.13 13.65 -9.02
C PRO A 178 -22.10 13.48 -10.15
N LEU A 179 -21.28 12.45 -10.13
CA LEU A 179 -20.52 12.10 -11.31
C LEU A 179 -21.52 11.71 -12.38
N GLU A 180 -21.86 12.66 -13.24
CA GLU A 180 -22.49 12.37 -14.52
C GLU A 180 -21.68 11.27 -15.18
N ARG A 181 -22.18 10.03 -15.09
CA ARG A 181 -21.62 8.95 -15.90
C ARG A 181 -21.72 9.42 -17.34
N PRO A 182 -20.63 9.55 -18.08
CA PRO A 182 -20.73 9.89 -19.48
C PRO A 182 -21.71 8.90 -20.09
N LYS A 183 -22.80 9.40 -20.66
CA LYS A 183 -23.81 8.57 -21.33
C LYS A 183 -23.07 7.63 -22.27
N PRO A 184 -23.29 6.31 -22.21
CA PRO A 184 -22.59 5.40 -23.10
C PRO A 184 -22.86 5.83 -24.52
N THR A 185 -21.87 6.35 -25.18
CA THR A 185 -21.93 6.68 -26.61
C THR A 185 -22.15 5.37 -27.35
N LYS A 186 -23.34 5.20 -27.92
CA LYS A 186 -23.65 4.06 -28.78
C LYS A 186 -22.52 3.92 -29.81
N GLY A 187 -21.76 2.80 -29.73
CA GLY A 187 -20.81 2.44 -30.75
C GLY A 187 -19.32 2.43 -30.40
N LYS A 188 -18.90 2.83 -29.20
CA LYS A 188 -17.50 2.64 -28.78
C LYS A 188 -17.30 1.22 -28.23
N LYS A 189 -16.55 0.40 -28.98
CA LYS A 189 -16.00 -0.86 -28.46
C LYS A 189 -15.05 -0.50 -27.30
N VAL A 190 -15.43 -0.87 -26.10
CA VAL A 190 -14.55 -0.78 -24.92
C VAL A 190 -13.62 -1.98 -24.96
N ASN A 191 -12.32 -1.76 -25.19
CA ASN A 191 -11.31 -2.79 -25.05
C ASN A 191 -10.84 -2.81 -23.59
N LEU A 192 -11.34 -3.76 -22.83
CA LEU A 192 -10.85 -4.04 -21.48
C LEU A 192 -9.58 -4.89 -21.60
N LYS A 193 -8.47 -4.34 -21.12
CA LYS A 193 -7.22 -5.09 -20.94
C LYS A 193 -7.01 -5.29 -19.45
N PHE A 194 -6.97 -6.53 -19.03
CA PHE A 194 -6.57 -6.88 -17.66
C PHE A 194 -5.05 -7.00 -17.64
N PHE A 195 -4.43 -6.27 -16.72
CA PHE A 195 -3.00 -6.40 -16.43
C PHE A 195 -2.87 -7.06 -15.06
N PRO A 196 -2.70 -8.40 -15.01
CA PRO A 196 -2.49 -9.08 -13.74
C PRO A 196 -1.18 -8.62 -13.12
N GLU A 197 -1.16 -8.50 -11.81
CA GLU A 197 0.03 -8.18 -11.03
C GLU A 197 1.09 -9.26 -11.31
N GLY A 198 2.25 -8.86 -11.89
CA GLY A 198 3.25 -9.80 -12.41
C GLY A 198 3.26 -9.99 -13.93
N GLY A 199 2.38 -9.34 -14.68
CA GLY A 199 2.47 -9.16 -16.14
C GLY A 199 1.95 -10.31 -17.01
N ASN A 200 1.75 -11.53 -16.50
CA ASN A 200 1.25 -12.67 -17.27
C ASN A 200 0.25 -13.51 -16.47
N LEU A 201 -0.90 -13.78 -17.08
CA LEU A 201 -1.82 -14.80 -16.57
C LEU A 201 -1.22 -16.20 -16.78
N VAL A 202 -0.88 -16.89 -15.71
CA VAL A 202 -0.42 -18.27 -15.76
C VAL A 202 -1.64 -19.20 -15.70
N ARG A 203 -1.80 -20.03 -16.72
CA ARG A 203 -2.92 -20.97 -16.84
C ARG A 203 -2.87 -22.00 -15.71
N GLY A 204 -3.93 -22.06 -14.87
CA GLY A 204 -4.05 -23.04 -13.78
C GLY A 204 -3.66 -22.52 -12.39
N ILE A 205 -3.38 -21.21 -12.25
CA ILE A 205 -3.21 -20.56 -10.95
C ILE A 205 -4.38 -19.59 -10.76
N GLU A 206 -5.14 -19.79 -9.67
CA GLU A 206 -6.12 -18.79 -9.23
C GLU A 206 -5.35 -17.55 -8.72
N SER A 207 -5.58 -16.42 -9.37
CA SER A 207 -5.13 -15.11 -8.89
C SER A 207 -6.29 -14.46 -8.13
N GLU A 208 -6.05 -14.13 -6.86
CA GLU A 208 -6.97 -13.31 -6.07
C GLU A 208 -7.06 -11.88 -6.60
#